data_49059d167b72a7e9749f31d88496625d
#
_entry.id   49059d167b72a7e9749f31d88496625d
#
_cell.length_a   1.000
_cell.length_b   1.000
_cell.length_c   1.000
_cell.angle_alpha   90.00
_cell.angle_beta   90.00
_cell.angle_gamma   90.00
#
_symmetry.space_group_name_H-M   'P 1'
#
loop_
_entity.id
_entity.type
_entity.pdbx_description
1 polymer ?
#
loop_
_entity_poly.entity_id
_entity_poly.type
_entity_poly.pdbx_seq_one_letter_code
_entity_poly.pdbx_strand_id
1 'polypeptide(L)'
;MTYKEAVRILSEAGIGSASYDARELFVHFGGFNRSEIFLSDPECDNPALIEAIERRAAREPLQYIIGEVEFYRESYLVTPDCLIPRADTEILVDYAVHNLPEGAVFLDLCTGSGCIAISTLKNTKNTKAIAADIDGGALAVATENAMRNGVADRLHLRRVDLMEEVIDEPVFAVLSNPPYVSESAYAQLEQEISHEPPHAFIGGADGGDFYRHLTPIYKDKITEGGFIAYEIGFDQAELIRIIAEECGMSCEILKDYGGRDRVAILRVQSSKCRVQSAEFRVQSSEFRVDLIYR
;
A
#
# COMPACT_ATOMS: atom_id res chain seq x y z
N MET A 1 10.20 -6.98 -35.04
CA MET A 1 10.80 -7.55 -33.81
C MET A 1 10.03 -8.79 -33.43
N THR A 2 10.70 -9.93 -33.22
CA THR A 2 10.05 -11.13 -32.73
C THR A 2 9.95 -11.11 -31.20
N TYR A 3 9.04 -11.93 -30.64
CA TYR A 3 8.94 -12.06 -29.18
C TYR A 3 10.25 -12.50 -28.52
N LYS A 4 10.97 -13.47 -29.14
CA LYS A 4 12.28 -13.93 -28.61
C LYS A 4 13.35 -12.83 -28.65
N GLU A 5 13.35 -11.99 -29.67
CA GLU A 5 14.25 -10.83 -29.75
C GLU A 5 13.94 -9.84 -28.62
N ALA A 6 12.66 -9.56 -28.34
CA ALA A 6 12.25 -8.70 -27.22
C ALA A 6 12.71 -9.28 -25.88
N VAL A 7 12.48 -10.58 -25.64
CA VAL A 7 12.97 -11.26 -24.42
C VAL A 7 14.49 -11.15 -24.29
N ARG A 8 15.24 -11.32 -25.40
CA ARG A 8 16.70 -11.18 -25.38
C ARG A 8 17.12 -9.76 -25.01
N ILE A 9 16.52 -8.74 -25.63
CA ILE A 9 16.80 -7.32 -25.34
C ILE A 9 16.60 -7.02 -23.86
N LEU A 10 15.44 -7.41 -23.30
CA LEU A 10 15.13 -7.17 -21.90
C LEU A 10 16.06 -7.95 -20.95
N SER A 11 16.43 -9.19 -21.31
CA SER A 11 17.38 -9.99 -20.52
C SER A 11 18.78 -9.37 -20.52
N GLU A 12 19.26 -8.89 -21.67
CA GLU A 12 20.55 -8.18 -21.80
C GLU A 12 20.57 -6.86 -21.01
N ALA A 13 19.40 -6.21 -20.86
CA ALA A 13 19.22 -5.04 -20.01
C ALA A 13 19.12 -5.39 -18.50
N GLY A 14 19.23 -6.67 -18.13
CA GLY A 14 19.20 -7.14 -16.76
C GLY A 14 17.79 -7.19 -16.13
N ILE A 15 16.72 -7.26 -16.94
CA ILE A 15 15.35 -7.42 -16.46
C ILE A 15 15.12 -8.87 -16.06
N GLY A 16 14.94 -9.14 -14.76
CA GLY A 16 14.73 -10.50 -14.25
C GLY A 16 13.43 -11.15 -14.74
N SER A 17 12.41 -10.35 -15.03
CA SER A 17 11.09 -10.76 -15.54
C SER A 17 10.97 -10.66 -17.09
N ALA A 18 12.08 -10.62 -17.84
CA ALA A 18 12.12 -10.30 -19.27
C ALA A 18 11.07 -11.05 -20.13
N SER A 19 10.88 -12.35 -19.88
CA SER A 19 9.88 -13.16 -20.62
C SER A 19 8.45 -12.77 -20.28
N TYR A 20 8.17 -12.45 -19.03
CA TYR A 20 6.87 -11.95 -18.60
C TYR A 20 6.59 -10.57 -19.20
N ASP A 21 7.54 -9.65 -19.05
CA ASP A 21 7.38 -8.26 -19.47
C ASP A 21 7.21 -8.17 -20.99
N ALA A 22 8.05 -8.87 -21.75
CA ALA A 22 7.91 -8.94 -23.22
C ALA A 22 6.52 -9.47 -23.62
N ARG A 23 6.01 -10.50 -22.95
CA ARG A 23 4.69 -11.05 -23.23
C ARG A 23 3.58 -10.04 -23.01
N GLU A 24 3.58 -9.36 -21.86
CA GLU A 24 2.56 -8.36 -21.55
C GLU A 24 2.60 -7.19 -22.55
N LEU A 25 3.81 -6.76 -22.96
CA LEU A 25 3.98 -5.73 -23.99
C LEU A 25 3.47 -6.18 -25.36
N PHE A 26 3.72 -7.44 -25.77
CA PHE A 26 3.18 -8.02 -27.01
C PHE A 26 1.66 -8.15 -26.99
N VAL A 27 1.09 -8.49 -25.83
CA VAL A 27 -0.37 -8.51 -25.67
C VAL A 27 -0.94 -7.11 -25.82
N HIS A 28 -0.36 -6.14 -25.10
CA HIS A 28 -0.93 -4.78 -25.03
C HIS A 28 -0.74 -3.98 -26.32
N PHE A 29 0.47 -3.95 -26.88
CA PHE A 29 0.82 -3.12 -28.04
C PHE A 29 0.84 -3.91 -29.35
N GLY A 30 1.08 -5.21 -29.29
CA GLY A 30 1.12 -6.07 -30.47
C GLY A 30 -0.25 -6.65 -30.86
N GLY A 31 -1.21 -6.66 -29.94
CA GLY A 31 -2.53 -7.21 -30.14
C GLY A 31 -2.59 -8.74 -30.19
N PHE A 32 -1.54 -9.42 -29.74
CA PHE A 32 -1.50 -10.89 -29.68
C PHE A 32 -2.17 -11.41 -28.42
N ASN A 33 -2.74 -12.60 -28.52
CA ASN A 33 -3.14 -13.30 -27.31
C ASN A 33 -1.95 -14.10 -26.70
N ARG A 34 -2.03 -14.40 -25.40
CA ARG A 34 -0.94 -15.10 -24.68
C ARG A 34 -0.59 -16.46 -25.28
N SER A 35 -1.58 -17.17 -25.84
CA SER A 35 -1.37 -18.50 -26.45
C SER A 35 -0.60 -18.42 -27.77
N GLU A 36 -0.88 -17.41 -28.60
CA GLU A 36 -0.15 -17.18 -29.85
C GLU A 36 1.31 -16.89 -29.60
N ILE A 37 1.61 -16.05 -28.60
CA ILE A 37 2.99 -15.71 -28.23
C ILE A 37 3.79 -16.96 -27.86
N PHE A 38 3.17 -17.87 -27.11
CA PHE A 38 3.81 -19.10 -26.65
C PHE A 38 4.09 -20.11 -27.79
N LEU A 39 3.19 -20.16 -28.80
CA LEU A 39 3.20 -21.21 -29.82
C LEU A 39 3.97 -20.83 -31.09
N SER A 40 4.08 -19.54 -31.43
CA SER A 40 4.47 -19.13 -32.77
C SER A 40 5.64 -18.17 -32.84
N ASP A 41 6.18 -17.63 -31.71
CA ASP A 41 7.21 -16.59 -31.72
C ASP A 41 6.83 -15.43 -32.68
N PRO A 42 5.70 -14.74 -32.44
CA PRO A 42 5.15 -13.81 -33.41
C PRO A 42 6.10 -12.64 -33.68
N GLU A 43 6.10 -12.16 -34.90
CA GLU A 43 6.78 -10.94 -35.29
C GLU A 43 5.79 -9.76 -35.30
N CYS A 44 6.24 -8.62 -34.76
CA CYS A 44 5.46 -7.38 -34.74
C CYS A 44 6.36 -6.22 -35.17
N ASP A 45 5.85 -5.39 -36.06
CA ASP A 45 6.49 -4.18 -36.55
C ASP A 45 5.82 -2.89 -36.04
N ASN A 46 4.89 -3.02 -35.09
CA ASN A 46 4.23 -1.89 -34.46
C ASN A 46 5.27 -0.98 -33.76
N PRO A 47 5.44 0.30 -34.17
CA PRO A 47 6.37 1.20 -33.54
C PRO A 47 6.14 1.39 -32.02
N ALA A 48 4.86 1.37 -31.59
CA ALA A 48 4.54 1.50 -30.17
C ALA A 48 5.05 0.31 -29.33
N LEU A 49 5.04 -0.91 -29.87
CA LEU A 49 5.66 -2.07 -29.20
C LEU A 49 7.17 -1.92 -29.11
N ILE A 50 7.82 -1.48 -30.19
CA ILE A 50 9.27 -1.30 -30.22
C ILE A 50 9.68 -0.25 -29.18
N GLU A 51 9.02 0.90 -29.15
CA GLU A 51 9.21 1.94 -28.14
C GLU A 51 9.00 1.42 -26.71
N ALA A 52 7.93 0.63 -26.49
CA ALA A 52 7.64 0.06 -25.19
C ALA A 52 8.73 -0.91 -24.70
N ILE A 53 9.31 -1.71 -25.60
CA ILE A 53 10.46 -2.58 -25.30
C ILE A 53 11.71 -1.75 -24.97
N GLU A 54 11.96 -0.67 -25.71
CA GLU A 54 13.10 0.23 -25.45
C GLU A 54 12.95 0.93 -24.09
N ARG A 55 11.76 1.46 -23.77
CA ARG A 55 11.45 2.05 -22.46
C ARG A 55 11.67 1.04 -21.34
N ARG A 56 11.18 -0.20 -21.49
CA ARG A 56 11.37 -1.25 -20.49
C ARG A 56 12.83 -1.64 -20.34
N ALA A 57 13.59 -1.72 -21.44
CA ALA A 57 15.03 -1.96 -21.42
C ALA A 57 15.80 -0.82 -20.71
N ALA A 58 15.28 0.42 -20.75
CA ALA A 58 15.77 1.56 -19.98
C ALA A 58 15.32 1.55 -18.49
N ARG A 59 14.73 0.44 -18.01
CA ARG A 59 14.29 0.20 -16.62
C ARG A 59 13.02 0.96 -16.20
N GLU A 60 12.28 1.55 -17.16
CA GLU A 60 10.96 2.09 -16.81
C GLU A 60 10.01 0.96 -16.38
N PRO A 61 9.24 1.12 -15.30
CA PRO A 61 8.31 0.10 -14.84
C PRO A 61 7.32 -0.33 -15.91
N LEU A 62 7.10 -1.63 -16.05
CA LEU A 62 6.16 -2.20 -17.02
C LEU A 62 4.76 -1.55 -16.91
N GLN A 63 4.30 -1.33 -15.67
CA GLN A 63 2.98 -0.77 -15.38
C GLN A 63 2.83 0.67 -15.89
N TYR A 64 3.89 1.48 -15.81
CA TYR A 64 3.87 2.84 -16.38
C TYR A 64 3.90 2.84 -17.90
N ILE A 65 4.59 1.86 -18.51
CA ILE A 65 4.61 1.70 -19.96
C ILE A 65 3.21 1.30 -20.48
N ILE A 66 2.55 0.38 -19.79
CA ILE A 66 1.18 -0.08 -20.11
C ILE A 66 0.13 0.97 -19.70
N GLY A 67 0.39 1.73 -18.64
CA GLY A 67 -0.51 2.74 -18.09
C GLY A 67 -1.54 2.18 -17.10
N GLU A 68 -1.50 0.87 -16.82
CA GLU A 68 -2.43 0.23 -15.88
C GLU A 68 -1.81 -0.96 -15.13
N VAL A 69 -2.42 -1.30 -13.99
CA VAL A 69 -2.08 -2.46 -13.18
C VAL A 69 -3.34 -3.12 -12.64
N GLU A 70 -3.32 -4.43 -12.51
CA GLU A 70 -4.34 -5.19 -11.80
C GLU A 70 -4.01 -5.22 -10.30
N PHE A 71 -4.99 -4.86 -9.45
CA PHE A 71 -4.90 -4.90 -8.00
C PHE A 71 -6.26 -5.26 -7.41
N TYR A 72 -6.31 -6.22 -6.50
CA TYR A 72 -7.51 -6.72 -5.85
C TYR A 72 -8.64 -7.08 -6.82
N ARG A 73 -8.29 -7.68 -7.99
CA ARG A 73 -9.17 -8.06 -9.13
C ARG A 73 -9.75 -6.88 -9.92
N GLU A 74 -9.23 -5.67 -9.73
CA GLU A 74 -9.68 -4.47 -10.42
C GLU A 74 -8.51 -3.88 -11.23
N SER A 75 -8.84 -3.19 -12.33
CA SER A 75 -7.81 -2.45 -13.10
C SER A 75 -7.70 -1.03 -12.60
N TYR A 76 -6.47 -0.58 -12.41
CA TYR A 76 -6.12 0.77 -11.97
C TYR A 76 -5.19 1.44 -12.97
N LEU A 77 -5.58 2.65 -13.40
CA LEU A 77 -4.67 3.56 -14.07
C LEU A 77 -3.51 3.89 -13.13
N VAL A 78 -2.30 3.91 -13.67
CA VAL A 78 -1.08 4.36 -12.98
C VAL A 78 -0.27 5.29 -13.86
N THR A 79 0.32 6.32 -13.25
CA THR A 79 1.23 7.27 -13.88
C THR A 79 2.41 7.52 -12.95
N PRO A 80 3.50 8.16 -13.40
CA PRO A 80 4.61 8.54 -12.53
C PRO A 80 4.25 9.47 -11.35
N ASP A 81 3.01 9.92 -11.26
CA ASP A 81 2.53 10.74 -10.13
C ASP A 81 2.12 9.91 -8.90
N CYS A 82 2.00 8.60 -9.02
CA CYS A 82 1.57 7.74 -7.91
C CYS A 82 2.38 6.44 -7.82
N LEU A 83 2.51 5.91 -6.60
CA LEU A 83 3.05 4.57 -6.37
C LEU A 83 2.25 3.53 -7.16
N ILE A 84 2.95 2.62 -7.83
CA ILE A 84 2.31 1.45 -8.46
C ILE A 84 1.76 0.54 -7.36
N PRO A 85 0.46 0.20 -7.35
CA PRO A 85 -0.13 -0.73 -6.39
C PRO A 85 0.65 -2.04 -6.27
N ARG A 86 0.94 -2.47 -5.03
CA ARG A 86 1.70 -3.69 -4.73
C ARG A 86 0.76 -4.80 -4.26
N ALA A 87 1.02 -6.04 -4.66
CA ALA A 87 0.19 -7.18 -4.25
C ALA A 87 0.14 -7.38 -2.72
N ASP A 88 1.21 -7.04 -2.01
CA ASP A 88 1.26 -7.13 -0.55
C ASP A 88 0.23 -6.21 0.14
N THR A 89 -0.10 -5.07 -0.48
CA THR A 89 -1.12 -4.12 -0.01
C THR A 89 -2.54 -4.72 -0.03
N GLU A 90 -2.77 -5.77 -0.81
CA GLU A 90 -4.07 -6.47 -0.84
C GLU A 90 -4.47 -7.06 0.52
N ILE A 91 -3.49 -7.39 1.38
CA ILE A 91 -3.74 -7.89 2.74
C ILE A 91 -4.43 -6.84 3.61
N LEU A 92 -4.01 -5.57 3.46
CA LEU A 92 -4.65 -4.45 4.16
C LEU A 92 -6.09 -4.27 3.70
N VAL A 93 -6.33 -4.31 2.38
CA VAL A 93 -7.68 -4.24 1.80
C VAL A 93 -8.54 -5.41 2.26
N ASP A 94 -8.00 -6.64 2.23
CA ASP A 94 -8.72 -7.85 2.66
C ASP A 94 -9.15 -7.74 4.12
N TYR A 95 -8.24 -7.26 4.99
CA TYR A 95 -8.60 -7.01 6.39
C TYR A 95 -9.70 -5.97 6.52
N ALA A 96 -9.62 -4.86 5.79
CA ALA A 96 -10.63 -3.80 5.83
C ALA A 96 -12.00 -4.31 5.36
N VAL A 97 -12.05 -5.04 4.25
CA VAL A 97 -13.29 -5.60 3.70
C VAL A 97 -14.01 -6.52 4.69
N HIS A 98 -13.26 -7.33 5.45
CA HIS A 98 -13.82 -8.27 6.41
C HIS A 98 -14.20 -7.64 7.76
N ASN A 99 -13.67 -6.45 8.09
CA ASN A 99 -13.84 -5.83 9.42
C ASN A 99 -14.61 -4.51 9.40
N LEU A 100 -14.87 -3.90 8.24
CA LEU A 100 -15.70 -2.70 8.15
C LEU A 100 -17.19 -3.09 8.22
N PRO A 101 -17.97 -2.52 9.14
CA PRO A 101 -19.41 -2.70 9.17
C PRO A 101 -20.09 -1.98 7.99
N GLU A 102 -21.27 -2.45 7.61
CA GLU A 102 -22.09 -1.79 6.61
C GLU A 102 -22.33 -0.31 6.97
N GLY A 103 -22.17 0.58 6.00
CA GLY A 103 -22.37 2.01 6.19
C GLY A 103 -21.23 2.74 6.89
N ALA A 104 -20.13 2.06 7.26
CA ALA A 104 -18.97 2.69 7.88
C ALA A 104 -18.36 3.78 7.02
N VAL A 105 -17.79 4.80 7.69
CA VAL A 105 -16.90 5.78 7.07
C VAL A 105 -15.46 5.42 7.46
N PHE A 106 -14.54 5.45 6.50
CA PHE A 106 -13.11 5.22 6.75
C PHE A 106 -12.22 6.26 6.05
N LEU A 107 -11.01 6.42 6.54
CA LEU A 107 -9.96 7.20 5.88
C LEU A 107 -9.02 6.27 5.12
N ASP A 108 -8.51 6.74 3.98
CA ASP A 108 -7.36 6.18 3.27
C ASP A 108 -6.31 7.29 3.18
N LEU A 109 -5.27 7.18 3.99
CA LEU A 109 -4.21 8.19 4.12
C LEU A 109 -3.01 7.78 3.24
N CYS A 110 -2.42 8.74 2.51
CA CYS A 110 -1.42 8.49 1.47
C CYS A 110 -2.00 7.59 0.36
N THR A 111 -3.13 8.00 -0.21
CA THR A 111 -3.97 7.16 -1.06
C THR A 111 -3.35 6.80 -2.41
N GLY A 112 -2.41 7.62 -2.92
CA GLY A 112 -1.77 7.41 -4.21
C GLY A 112 -2.78 7.26 -5.35
N SER A 113 -2.79 6.12 -6.01
CA SER A 113 -3.73 5.77 -7.09
C SER A 113 -5.18 5.55 -6.63
N GLY A 114 -5.44 5.59 -5.31
CA GLY A 114 -6.74 5.30 -4.72
C GLY A 114 -7.03 3.81 -4.53
N CYS A 115 -6.07 2.92 -4.77
CA CYS A 115 -6.31 1.48 -4.85
C CYS A 115 -6.87 0.88 -3.56
N ILE A 116 -6.42 1.31 -2.38
CA ILE A 116 -6.93 0.85 -1.07
C ILE A 116 -8.38 1.28 -0.88
N ALA A 117 -8.66 2.60 -1.00
CA ALA A 117 -10.01 3.13 -0.84
C ALA A 117 -11.00 2.51 -1.82
N ILE A 118 -10.65 2.47 -3.10
CA ILE A 118 -11.53 2.02 -4.18
C ILE A 118 -11.83 0.53 -4.05
N SER A 119 -10.81 -0.32 -3.85
CA SER A 119 -11.01 -1.76 -3.66
C SER A 119 -11.85 -2.05 -2.40
N THR A 120 -11.62 -1.32 -1.31
CA THR A 120 -12.43 -1.44 -0.09
C THR A 120 -13.87 -1.05 -0.35
N LEU A 121 -14.13 0.08 -1.00
CA LEU A 121 -15.48 0.54 -1.34
C LEU A 121 -16.23 -0.43 -2.25
N LYS A 122 -15.56 -1.04 -3.23
CA LYS A 122 -16.18 -2.02 -4.16
C LYS A 122 -16.62 -3.28 -3.45
N ASN A 123 -15.88 -3.71 -2.44
CA ASN A 123 -16.10 -4.99 -1.76
C ASN A 123 -16.82 -4.86 -0.42
N THR A 124 -17.31 -3.64 -0.07
CA THR A 124 -18.12 -3.37 1.13
C THR A 124 -19.45 -2.73 0.79
N LYS A 125 -20.43 -2.85 1.70
CA LYS A 125 -21.81 -2.35 1.46
C LYS A 125 -21.99 -0.98 2.10
N ASN A 126 -22.45 -0.01 1.28
CA ASN A 126 -22.83 1.34 1.74
C ASN A 126 -21.75 2.11 2.51
N THR A 127 -20.50 1.66 2.49
CA THR A 127 -19.37 2.36 3.10
C THR A 127 -19.03 3.62 2.31
N LYS A 128 -18.40 4.58 2.97
CA LYS A 128 -17.86 5.80 2.36
C LYS A 128 -16.40 5.96 2.76
N ALA A 129 -15.61 6.56 1.89
CA ALA A 129 -14.22 6.85 2.16
C ALA A 129 -13.90 8.34 1.99
N ILE A 130 -13.01 8.82 2.85
CA ILE A 130 -12.28 10.05 2.62
C ILE A 130 -10.84 9.62 2.35
N ALA A 131 -10.32 9.91 1.16
CA ALA A 131 -8.97 9.55 0.80
C ALA A 131 -8.12 10.79 0.59
N ALA A 132 -6.90 10.79 1.13
CA ALA A 132 -6.04 11.95 1.15
C ALA A 132 -4.64 11.64 0.63
N ASP A 133 -4.10 12.61 -0.09
CA ASP A 133 -2.72 12.62 -0.55
C ASP A 133 -2.19 14.05 -0.61
N ILE A 134 -0.88 14.23 -0.52
CA ILE A 134 -0.22 15.51 -0.71
C ILE A 134 -0.11 15.85 -2.21
N ASP A 135 -0.02 14.83 -3.07
CA ASP A 135 0.19 14.98 -4.50
C ASP A 135 -1.13 15.14 -5.28
N GLY A 136 -1.26 16.28 -5.96
CA GLY A 136 -2.43 16.55 -6.79
C GLY A 136 -2.52 15.68 -8.05
N GLY A 137 -1.38 15.20 -8.57
CA GLY A 137 -1.33 14.27 -9.70
C GLY A 137 -1.84 12.89 -9.30
N ALA A 138 -1.42 12.38 -8.12
CA ALA A 138 -1.93 11.14 -7.54
C ALA A 138 -3.46 11.21 -7.33
N LEU A 139 -3.97 12.32 -6.81
CA LEU A 139 -5.42 12.52 -6.64
C LEU A 139 -6.19 12.59 -7.97
N ALA A 140 -5.58 13.11 -9.03
CA ALA A 140 -6.19 13.08 -10.36
C ALA A 140 -6.30 11.63 -10.88
N VAL A 141 -5.26 10.81 -10.68
CA VAL A 141 -5.26 9.36 -10.97
C VAL A 141 -6.33 8.66 -10.13
N ALA A 142 -6.39 8.90 -8.83
CA ALA A 142 -7.40 8.32 -7.94
C ALA A 142 -8.83 8.70 -8.34
N THR A 143 -9.05 9.94 -8.83
CA THR A 143 -10.34 10.38 -9.35
C THR A 143 -10.78 9.55 -10.56
N GLU A 144 -9.89 9.39 -11.53
CA GLU A 144 -10.16 8.58 -12.73
C GLU A 144 -10.40 7.12 -12.36
N ASN A 145 -9.60 6.57 -11.46
CA ASN A 145 -9.77 5.20 -10.97
C ASN A 145 -11.11 4.99 -10.25
N ALA A 146 -11.56 5.96 -9.45
CA ALA A 146 -12.85 5.91 -8.77
C ALA A 146 -14.02 5.89 -9.77
N MET A 147 -13.92 6.69 -10.83
CA MET A 147 -14.93 6.70 -11.92
C MET A 147 -14.94 5.37 -12.67
N ARG A 148 -13.78 4.87 -13.09
CA ARG A 148 -13.65 3.57 -13.80
C ARG A 148 -14.22 2.41 -13.00
N ASN A 149 -14.01 2.44 -11.69
CA ASN A 149 -14.44 1.40 -10.78
C ASN A 149 -15.85 1.61 -10.20
N GLY A 150 -16.54 2.70 -10.55
CA GLY A 150 -17.94 2.95 -10.21
C GLY A 150 -18.19 3.23 -8.72
N VAL A 151 -17.22 3.88 -8.02
CA VAL A 151 -17.31 4.21 -6.59
C VAL A 151 -17.15 5.71 -6.30
N ALA A 152 -17.08 6.56 -7.34
CA ALA A 152 -16.84 7.98 -7.20
C ALA A 152 -17.87 8.72 -6.34
N ASP A 153 -19.09 8.22 -6.25
CA ASP A 153 -20.17 8.76 -5.40
C ASP A 153 -19.98 8.50 -3.90
N ARG A 154 -19.08 7.57 -3.54
CA ARG A 154 -18.77 7.17 -2.17
C ARG A 154 -17.36 7.53 -1.72
N LEU A 155 -16.52 8.07 -2.63
CA LEU A 155 -15.14 8.46 -2.38
C LEU A 155 -15.00 9.99 -2.38
N HIS A 156 -14.54 10.54 -1.28
CA HIS A 156 -14.21 11.97 -1.17
C HIS A 156 -12.69 12.16 -1.12
N LEU A 157 -12.13 12.72 -2.20
CA LEU A 157 -10.69 12.96 -2.31
C LEU A 157 -10.32 14.34 -1.75
N ARG A 158 -9.23 14.41 -0.97
CA ARG A 158 -8.71 15.64 -0.38
C ARG A 158 -7.21 15.76 -0.60
N ARG A 159 -6.76 16.93 -1.02
CA ARG A 159 -5.34 17.24 -1.01
C ARG A 159 -4.96 17.77 0.37
N VAL A 160 -4.10 17.02 1.09
CA VAL A 160 -3.74 17.32 2.48
C VAL A 160 -2.27 16.92 2.70
N ASP A 161 -1.50 17.81 3.30
CA ASP A 161 -0.22 17.44 3.91
C ASP A 161 -0.50 16.87 5.30
N LEU A 162 -0.45 15.56 5.41
CA LEU A 162 -0.77 14.84 6.64
C LEU A 162 0.25 15.05 7.77
N MET A 163 1.40 15.63 7.47
CA MET A 163 2.38 16.02 8.50
C MET A 163 2.07 17.40 9.12
N GLU A 164 1.24 18.21 8.47
CA GLU A 164 0.87 19.56 8.93
C GLU A 164 -0.63 19.71 9.22
N GLU A 165 -1.47 18.93 8.54
CA GLU A 165 -2.92 19.06 8.57
C GLU A 165 -3.60 17.77 9.05
N VAL A 166 -4.77 17.89 9.66
CA VAL A 166 -5.56 16.77 10.21
C VAL A 166 -6.93 16.72 9.55
N ILE A 167 -7.35 15.54 9.14
CA ILE A 167 -8.74 15.28 8.75
C ILE A 167 -9.54 15.03 10.03
N ASP A 168 -10.36 16.01 10.43
CA ASP A 168 -11.04 16.06 11.74
C ASP A 168 -12.44 15.46 11.69
N GLU A 169 -12.63 14.35 11.01
CA GLU A 169 -13.89 13.62 10.97
C GLU A 169 -13.79 12.32 11.79
N PRO A 170 -14.84 11.98 12.59
CA PRO A 170 -14.89 10.68 13.23
C PRO A 170 -15.12 9.58 12.20
N VAL A 171 -14.32 8.51 12.28
CA VAL A 171 -14.34 7.40 11.33
C VAL A 171 -14.29 6.06 12.03
N PHE A 172 -14.72 5.00 11.36
CA PHE A 172 -14.63 3.65 11.90
C PHE A 172 -13.21 3.09 11.71
N ALA A 173 -12.56 3.37 10.60
CA ALA A 173 -11.20 2.90 10.36
C ALA A 173 -10.32 3.96 9.69
N VAL A 174 -9.01 3.85 9.93
CA VAL A 174 -7.97 4.51 9.16
C VAL A 174 -7.16 3.41 8.49
N LEU A 175 -7.06 3.49 7.18
CA LEU A 175 -6.23 2.62 6.33
C LEU A 175 -5.09 3.47 5.79
N SER A 176 -3.89 2.95 5.71
CA SER A 176 -2.79 3.65 5.04
C SER A 176 -1.67 2.71 4.64
N ASN A 177 -1.13 2.95 3.46
CA ASN A 177 0.20 2.52 3.06
C ASN A 177 1.09 3.78 3.02
N PRO A 178 1.56 4.28 4.16
CA PRO A 178 2.34 5.51 4.20
C PRO A 178 3.78 5.26 3.74
N PRO A 179 4.53 6.31 3.38
CA PRO A 179 5.96 6.18 3.17
C PRO A 179 6.65 5.60 4.41
N TYR A 180 7.37 4.47 4.24
CA TYR A 180 7.98 3.73 5.37
C TYR A 180 9.42 3.31 5.14
N VAL A 181 10.01 3.65 4.00
CA VAL A 181 11.39 3.32 3.69
C VAL A 181 12.31 4.37 4.33
N SER A 182 13.38 3.94 5.02
CA SER A 182 14.38 4.87 5.53
C SER A 182 15.15 5.54 4.40
N GLU A 183 15.62 6.76 4.61
CA GLU A 183 16.45 7.49 3.63
C GLU A 183 17.65 6.67 3.15
N SER A 184 18.32 5.95 4.07
CA SER A 184 19.48 5.13 3.75
C SER A 184 19.13 3.87 2.94
N ALA A 185 17.96 3.28 3.16
CA ALA A 185 17.48 2.12 2.42
C ALA A 185 16.99 2.52 1.02
N TYR A 186 16.35 3.69 0.89
CA TYR A 186 15.87 4.18 -0.41
C TYR A 186 16.98 4.25 -1.47
N ALA A 187 18.18 4.66 -1.07
CA ALA A 187 19.33 4.74 -1.98
C ALA A 187 19.81 3.36 -2.50
N GLN A 188 19.34 2.26 -1.92
CA GLN A 188 19.73 0.88 -2.28
C GLN A 188 18.61 0.11 -3.00
N LEU A 189 17.47 0.75 -3.27
CA LEU A 189 16.35 0.12 -3.94
C LEU A 189 16.65 -0.13 -5.43
N GLU A 190 15.82 -0.96 -6.06
CA GLU A 190 15.92 -1.28 -7.47
C GLU A 190 15.80 -0.02 -8.35
N GLN A 191 16.47 -0.05 -9.50
CA GLN A 191 16.53 1.10 -10.40
C GLN A 191 15.16 1.53 -10.90
N GLU A 192 14.22 0.60 -11.05
CA GLU A 192 12.84 0.85 -11.46
C GLU A 192 12.13 1.85 -10.52
N ILE A 193 12.44 1.80 -9.23
CA ILE A 193 11.84 2.68 -8.22
C ILE A 193 12.21 4.16 -8.43
N SER A 194 13.32 4.44 -9.11
CA SER A 194 13.69 5.80 -9.46
C SER A 194 12.70 6.51 -10.40
N HIS A 195 11.81 5.76 -11.05
CA HIS A 195 10.73 6.28 -11.88
C HIS A 195 9.46 6.60 -11.09
N GLU A 196 9.37 6.11 -9.86
CA GLU A 196 8.22 6.37 -8.96
C GLU A 196 8.51 7.58 -8.06
N PRO A 197 7.47 8.27 -7.54
CA PRO A 197 7.68 9.50 -6.77
C PRO A 197 8.41 9.19 -5.44
N PRO A 198 9.58 9.82 -5.17
CA PRO A 198 10.37 9.52 -3.96
C PRO A 198 9.62 9.73 -2.65
N HIS A 199 8.72 10.73 -2.60
CA HIS A 199 7.92 11.02 -1.41
C HIS A 199 6.92 9.91 -1.05
N ALA A 200 6.59 9.00 -1.99
CA ALA A 200 5.76 7.83 -1.71
C ALA A 200 6.51 6.71 -0.99
N PHE A 201 7.85 6.81 -0.86
CA PHE A 201 8.69 5.80 -0.22
C PHE A 201 9.29 6.26 1.09
N ILE A 202 9.83 7.50 1.14
CA ILE A 202 10.69 7.97 2.22
C ILE A 202 9.87 8.36 3.44
N GLY A 203 9.96 7.55 4.49
CA GLY A 203 9.31 7.75 5.79
C GLY A 203 10.23 8.30 6.88
N GLY A 204 11.27 9.07 6.49
CA GLY A 204 12.25 9.65 7.40
C GLY A 204 13.48 8.78 7.67
N ALA A 205 14.23 9.12 8.71
CA ALA A 205 15.55 8.52 8.98
C ALA A 205 15.48 6.99 9.23
N ASP A 206 14.44 6.50 9.90
CA ASP A 206 14.19 5.08 10.21
C ASP A 206 12.90 4.54 9.58
N GLY A 207 12.23 5.33 8.73
CA GLY A 207 10.97 4.95 8.08
C GLY A 207 9.75 5.02 8.99
N GLY A 208 9.85 5.57 10.20
CA GLY A 208 8.78 5.55 11.20
C GLY A 208 8.01 6.86 11.37
N ASP A 209 8.35 7.92 10.64
CA ASP A 209 7.85 9.27 10.92
C ASP A 209 6.33 9.38 10.78
N PHE A 210 5.76 8.81 9.72
CA PHE A 210 4.32 8.82 9.50
C PHE A 210 3.56 8.08 10.62
N TYR A 211 4.03 6.91 11.05
CA TYR A 211 3.36 6.15 12.11
C TYR A 211 3.38 6.90 13.45
N ARG A 212 4.53 7.52 13.80
CA ARG A 212 4.67 8.32 15.03
C ARG A 212 3.77 9.55 15.01
N HIS A 213 3.60 10.15 13.84
CA HIS A 213 2.76 11.33 13.66
C HIS A 213 1.28 11.00 13.63
N LEU A 214 0.87 10.05 12.78
CA LEU A 214 -0.54 9.78 12.51
C LEU A 214 -1.24 9.01 13.64
N THR A 215 -0.56 8.06 14.30
CA THR A 215 -1.20 7.19 15.31
C THR A 215 -1.79 7.98 16.49
N PRO A 216 -1.05 8.90 17.16
CA PRO A 216 -1.61 9.67 18.27
C PRO A 216 -2.76 10.60 17.86
N ILE A 217 -2.76 11.08 16.61
CA ILE A 217 -3.82 11.96 16.09
C ILE A 217 -5.09 11.17 15.82
N TYR A 218 -4.97 10.08 15.07
CA TYR A 218 -6.15 9.37 14.57
C TYR A 218 -6.74 8.37 15.56
N LYS A 219 -6.02 7.94 16.61
CA LYS A 219 -6.60 7.09 17.66
C LYS A 219 -7.87 7.69 18.30
N ASP A 220 -7.90 9.02 18.43
CA ASP A 220 -9.01 9.74 19.04
C ASP A 220 -10.16 10.04 18.04
N LYS A 221 -9.94 9.78 16.76
CA LYS A 221 -10.95 9.89 15.68
C LYS A 221 -11.66 8.56 15.41
N ILE A 222 -11.08 7.45 15.87
CA ILE A 222 -11.67 6.11 15.70
C ILE A 222 -12.90 5.97 16.58
N THR A 223 -14.03 5.62 15.98
CA THR A 223 -15.28 5.30 16.71
C THR A 223 -15.15 3.95 17.40
N GLU A 224 -16.06 3.67 18.34
CA GLU A 224 -16.05 2.43 19.13
C GLU A 224 -16.02 1.18 18.24
N GLY A 225 -15.11 0.26 18.54
CA GLY A 225 -14.90 -0.97 17.78
C GLY A 225 -14.06 -0.83 16.51
N GLY A 226 -13.69 0.40 16.15
CA GLY A 226 -12.88 0.69 14.97
C GLY A 226 -11.40 0.38 15.12
N PHE A 227 -10.62 0.69 14.09
CA PHE A 227 -9.19 0.33 14.02
C PHE A 227 -8.38 1.28 13.12
N ILE A 228 -7.07 1.25 13.31
CA ILE A 228 -6.09 1.76 12.34
C ILE A 228 -5.40 0.55 11.72
N ALA A 229 -5.25 0.52 10.40
CA ALA A 229 -4.51 -0.50 9.68
C ALA A 229 -3.42 0.16 8.82
N TYR A 230 -2.16 -0.17 9.10
CA TYR A 230 -1.01 0.31 8.35
C TYR A 230 -0.35 -0.82 7.59
N GLU A 231 0.00 -0.60 6.31
CA GLU A 231 1.07 -1.36 5.70
C GLU A 231 2.39 -0.96 6.35
N ILE A 232 3.29 -1.94 6.58
CA ILE A 232 4.57 -1.74 7.25
C ILE A 232 5.70 -2.46 6.52
N GLY A 233 6.92 -1.99 6.69
CA GLY A 233 8.11 -2.74 6.32
C GLY A 233 8.23 -4.03 7.14
N PHE A 234 8.79 -5.07 6.53
CA PHE A 234 8.89 -6.42 7.13
C PHE A 234 9.68 -6.46 8.45
N ASP A 235 10.45 -5.44 8.75
CA ASP A 235 11.31 -5.28 9.94
C ASP A 235 10.79 -4.21 10.92
N GLN A 236 9.61 -3.61 10.65
CA GLN A 236 9.07 -2.50 11.44
C GLN A 236 8.04 -2.92 12.51
N ALA A 237 7.71 -4.20 12.63
CA ALA A 237 6.68 -4.64 13.57
C ALA A 237 6.93 -4.21 15.02
N GLU A 238 8.19 -4.22 15.49
CA GLU A 238 8.51 -3.80 16.85
C GLU A 238 8.34 -2.28 17.03
N LEU A 239 8.75 -1.48 16.06
CA LEU A 239 8.52 -0.04 16.05
C LEU A 239 7.01 0.28 16.21
N ILE A 240 6.17 -0.40 15.44
CA ILE A 240 4.73 -0.15 15.49
C ILE A 240 4.12 -0.60 16.82
N ARG A 241 4.61 -1.70 17.44
CA ARG A 241 4.15 -2.12 18.77
C ARG A 241 4.48 -1.09 19.84
N ILE A 242 5.67 -0.49 19.80
CA ILE A 242 6.08 0.58 20.72
C ILE A 242 5.15 1.79 20.55
N ILE A 243 4.93 2.26 19.33
CA ILE A 243 4.03 3.40 19.05
C ILE A 243 2.60 3.10 19.53
N ALA A 244 2.11 1.90 19.28
CA ALA A 244 0.78 1.50 19.72
C ALA A 244 0.68 1.47 21.26
N GLU A 245 1.67 0.94 21.97
CA GLU A 245 1.71 0.92 23.45
C GLU A 245 1.72 2.34 24.02
N GLU A 246 2.55 3.24 23.49
CA GLU A 246 2.61 4.65 23.88
C GLU A 246 1.24 5.36 23.66
N CYS A 247 0.51 4.97 22.62
CA CYS A 247 -0.83 5.47 22.32
C CYS A 247 -1.95 4.78 23.12
N GLY A 248 -1.63 3.75 23.92
CA GLY A 248 -2.63 2.96 24.66
C GLY A 248 -3.50 2.08 23.75
N MET A 249 -2.95 1.63 22.64
CA MET A 249 -3.58 0.73 21.67
C MET A 249 -2.98 -0.68 21.75
N SER A 250 -3.77 -1.68 21.37
CA SER A 250 -3.23 -3.00 21.05
C SER A 250 -2.70 -3.00 19.62
N CYS A 251 -1.73 -3.87 19.32
CA CYS A 251 -1.18 -4.05 17.99
C CYS A 251 -1.15 -5.54 17.63
N GLU A 252 -1.80 -5.89 16.53
CA GLU A 252 -1.73 -7.19 15.87
C GLU A 252 -0.96 -7.03 14.56
N ILE A 253 -0.09 -7.99 14.24
CA ILE A 253 0.68 -7.97 12.99
C ILE A 253 0.22 -9.12 12.09
N LEU A 254 -0.17 -8.78 10.88
CA LEU A 254 -0.52 -9.73 9.83
C LEU A 254 0.68 -9.92 8.90
N LYS A 255 0.83 -11.14 8.40
CA LYS A 255 1.92 -11.51 7.49
C LYS A 255 1.43 -11.55 6.04
N ASP A 256 2.36 -11.25 5.13
CA ASP A 256 2.15 -11.47 3.71
C ASP A 256 2.18 -12.98 3.36
N TYR A 257 1.86 -13.30 2.10
CA TYR A 257 1.87 -14.69 1.61
C TYR A 257 3.26 -15.33 1.64
N GLY A 258 4.32 -14.53 1.75
CA GLY A 258 5.70 -14.97 1.94
C GLY A 258 6.09 -15.21 3.42
N GLY A 259 5.17 -14.93 4.36
CA GLY A 259 5.37 -15.10 5.80
C GLY A 259 6.11 -13.94 6.47
N ARG A 260 6.28 -12.80 5.81
CA ARG A 260 6.89 -11.59 6.36
C ARG A 260 5.82 -10.69 6.96
N ASP A 261 6.17 -9.93 8.01
CA ASP A 261 5.29 -8.95 8.61
C ASP A 261 4.93 -7.87 7.56
N ARG A 262 3.61 -7.56 7.44
CA ARG A 262 3.16 -6.66 6.36
C ARG A 262 2.10 -5.66 6.78
N VAL A 263 1.16 -6.02 7.64
CA VAL A 263 0.09 -5.11 8.06
C VAL A 263 0.00 -5.08 9.58
N ALA A 264 -0.04 -3.89 10.14
CA ALA A 264 -0.26 -3.67 11.57
C ALA A 264 -1.67 -3.17 11.81
N ILE A 265 -2.40 -3.85 12.69
CA ILE A 265 -3.76 -3.49 13.10
C ILE A 265 -3.72 -2.96 14.52
N LEU A 266 -4.10 -1.70 14.70
CA LEU A 266 -4.13 -1.03 15.99
C LEU A 266 -5.57 -0.79 16.44
N ARG A 267 -5.89 -1.14 17.71
CA ARG A 267 -7.22 -0.92 18.30
C ARG A 267 -7.08 -0.25 19.65
N VAL A 268 -7.99 0.68 19.97
CA VAL A 268 -8.04 1.29 21.29
C VAL A 268 -8.38 0.21 22.33
N GLN A 269 -7.54 0.07 23.34
CA GLN A 269 -7.79 -0.87 24.43
C GLN A 269 -9.00 -0.42 25.24
N SER A 270 -10.02 -1.28 25.37
CA SER A 270 -11.15 -0.98 26.24
C SER A 270 -10.67 -0.83 27.69
N SER A 271 -11.31 0.08 28.45
CA SER A 271 -10.96 0.35 29.86
C SER A 271 -10.94 -0.93 30.75
N LYS A 272 -11.66 -1.98 30.38
CA LYS A 272 -11.61 -3.29 31.04
C LYS A 272 -10.28 -4.03 30.84
N CYS A 273 -9.61 -3.91 29.70
CA CYS A 273 -8.30 -4.52 29.47
C CYS A 273 -7.16 -3.76 30.17
N ARG A 274 -7.30 -2.44 30.38
CA ARG A 274 -6.31 -1.65 31.15
C ARG A 274 -6.18 -2.09 32.60
N VAL A 275 -7.28 -2.50 33.24
CA VAL A 275 -7.26 -2.98 34.63
C VAL A 275 -6.54 -4.32 34.74
N GLN A 276 -6.80 -5.26 33.82
CA GLN A 276 -6.14 -6.58 33.85
C GLN A 276 -4.62 -6.50 33.55
N SER A 277 -4.20 -5.63 32.62
CA SER A 277 -2.78 -5.43 32.35
C SER A 277 -2.03 -4.70 33.45
N ALA A 278 -2.70 -3.78 34.19
CA ALA A 278 -2.15 -3.12 35.35
C ALA A 278 -2.01 -4.10 36.53
N GLU A 279 -3.03 -4.93 36.78
CA GLU A 279 -2.98 -5.99 37.81
C GLU A 279 -1.90 -7.04 37.53
N PHE A 280 -1.68 -7.42 36.27
CA PHE A 280 -0.59 -8.33 35.88
C PHE A 280 0.80 -7.71 36.09
N ARG A 281 0.96 -6.40 35.85
CA ARG A 281 2.22 -5.67 36.10
C ARG A 281 2.51 -5.51 37.59
N VAL A 282 1.49 -5.31 38.43
CA VAL A 282 1.63 -5.23 39.88
C VAL A 282 2.04 -6.59 40.46
N GLN A 283 1.39 -7.69 40.03
CA GLN A 283 1.77 -9.03 40.45
C GLN A 283 3.18 -9.44 40.02
N SER A 284 3.62 -9.03 38.82
CA SER A 284 5.00 -9.32 38.36
C SER A 284 6.06 -8.46 39.06
N SER A 285 5.74 -7.28 39.58
CA SER A 285 6.65 -6.47 40.38
C SER A 285 6.79 -6.96 41.83
N GLU A 286 5.72 -7.50 42.43
CA GLU A 286 5.77 -8.11 43.75
C GLU A 286 6.59 -9.42 43.76
N PHE A 287 6.55 -10.21 42.68
CA PHE A 287 7.38 -11.42 42.54
C PHE A 287 8.88 -11.14 42.35
N ARG A 288 9.29 -9.94 41.95
CA ARG A 288 10.71 -9.57 41.82
C ARG A 288 11.37 -9.12 43.14
N VAL A 289 10.60 -8.74 44.14
CA VAL A 289 11.13 -8.28 45.43
C VAL A 289 11.53 -9.47 46.33
N ASP A 290 10.87 -10.63 46.20
CA ASP A 290 11.20 -11.80 47.04
C ASP A 290 12.45 -12.62 46.62
N LEU A 291 13.06 -12.29 45.46
CA LEU A 291 14.25 -13.00 44.95
C LEU A 291 15.57 -12.32 45.29
N ILE A 292 15.53 -11.17 46.01
CA ILE A 292 16.76 -10.40 46.38
C ILE A 292 17.15 -10.62 47.85
N TYR A 293 16.31 -11.33 48.66
CA TYR A 293 16.59 -11.59 50.11
C TYR A 293 16.49 -13.10 50.48
N ARG A 294 17.07 -13.98 49.65
CA ARG A 294 17.44 -15.33 50.10
C ARG A 294 18.78 -15.75 49.58
#